data_d9cad1e2b93ba209ac0c11b908524505
#
_entry.id   d9cad1e2b93ba209ac0c11b908524505
#
_cell.length_a   1.000
_cell.length_b   1.000
_cell.length_c   1.000
_cell.angle_alpha   90.00
_cell.angle_beta   90.00
_cell.angle_gamma   90.00
#
_symmetry.space_group_name_H-M   'P 1'
#
loop_
_entity.id
_entity.type
_entity.pdbx_description
1 polymer ?
#
loop_
_entity_poly.entity_id
_entity_poly.type
_entity_poly.pdbx_seq_one_letter_code
_entity_poly.pdbx_strand_id
1 'polypeptide(L)'
;MVGEVRIDHTDEDVANAIKGFLADENPVDAIFATTNLLTICGLKYINSLGLKIPDQLAVVGFDETDAFDLFYAPVTYVKQPMAELGLKSVRILLDAIEKKGSSIESAIFETELVVRKSSVVTL
;
A
#
# COMPACT_ATOMS: atom_id res chain seq x y z
N MET A 1 1.83 11.48 -11.49
CA MET A 1 0.42 11.15 -11.81
C MET A 1 -0.23 10.53 -10.60
N VAL A 2 -1.45 10.94 -10.25
CA VAL A 2 -2.24 10.38 -9.15
C VAL A 2 -3.52 9.82 -9.73
N GLY A 3 -3.75 8.51 -9.55
CA GLY A 3 -5.01 7.88 -9.89
C GLY A 3 -5.72 7.47 -8.60
N GLU A 4 -6.99 7.75 -8.51
CA GLU A 4 -7.81 7.37 -7.36
C GLU A 4 -8.60 6.10 -7.70
N VAL A 5 -8.30 5.01 -6.97
CA VAL A 5 -9.07 3.76 -7.02
C VAL A 5 -9.71 3.55 -5.66
N ARG A 6 -11.04 3.45 -5.59
CA ARG A 6 -11.81 3.36 -4.33
C ARG A 6 -11.87 1.91 -3.82
N ILE A 7 -12.24 1.72 -2.55
CA ILE A 7 -12.23 0.42 -1.85
C ILE A 7 -13.21 -0.61 -2.45
N ASP A 8 -14.24 -0.16 -3.14
CA ASP A 8 -15.27 -0.98 -3.82
C ASP A 8 -14.89 -1.39 -5.25
N HIS A 9 -13.65 -1.14 -5.67
CA HIS A 9 -13.18 -1.40 -7.02
C HIS A 9 -12.77 -2.87 -7.23
N THR A 10 -13.02 -3.31 -8.45
CA THR A 10 -12.64 -4.64 -8.94
C THR A 10 -11.16 -4.69 -9.36
N ASP A 11 -10.62 -5.90 -9.54
CA ASP A 11 -9.29 -6.09 -10.15
C ASP A 11 -9.18 -5.37 -11.51
N GLU A 12 -10.29 -5.23 -12.25
CA GLU A 12 -10.37 -4.56 -13.54
C GLU A 12 -10.17 -3.03 -13.42
N ASP A 13 -10.71 -2.40 -12.38
CA ASP A 13 -10.52 -0.95 -12.15
C ASP A 13 -9.05 -0.64 -11.86
N VAL A 14 -8.40 -1.46 -11.05
CA VAL A 14 -6.96 -1.34 -10.77
C VAL A 14 -6.14 -1.54 -12.04
N ALA A 15 -6.47 -2.54 -12.85
CA ALA A 15 -5.82 -2.81 -14.12
C ALA A 15 -5.96 -1.62 -15.09
N ASN A 16 -7.15 -1.03 -15.20
CA ASN A 16 -7.41 0.12 -16.05
C ASN A 16 -6.63 1.37 -15.60
N ALA A 17 -6.53 1.61 -14.29
CA ALA A 17 -5.74 2.70 -13.74
C ALA A 17 -4.26 2.54 -14.09
N ILE A 18 -3.67 1.36 -13.86
CA ILE A 18 -2.27 1.07 -14.18
C ILE A 18 -2.04 1.17 -15.70
N LYS A 19 -2.95 0.64 -16.51
CA LYS A 19 -2.88 0.77 -17.98
C LYS A 19 -2.83 2.24 -18.41
N GLY A 20 -3.63 3.10 -17.79
CA GLY A 20 -3.61 4.55 -18.04
C GLY A 20 -2.26 5.16 -17.71
N PHE A 21 -1.65 4.82 -16.56
CA PHE A 21 -0.33 5.33 -16.16
C PHE A 21 0.80 4.89 -17.09
N LEU A 22 0.72 3.67 -17.63
CA LEU A 22 1.72 3.13 -18.54
C LEU A 22 1.55 3.62 -19.99
N ALA A 23 0.35 4.06 -20.38
CA ALA A 23 0.03 4.55 -21.72
C ALA A 23 0.24 6.06 -21.88
N ASP A 24 0.62 6.78 -20.84
CA ASP A 24 0.90 8.22 -20.88
C ASP A 24 2.12 8.54 -21.74
N GLU A 25 2.22 9.77 -22.25
CA GLU A 25 3.39 10.27 -23.00
C GLU A 25 4.68 10.18 -22.16
N ASN A 26 4.56 10.31 -20.84
CA ASN A 26 5.61 10.09 -19.87
C ASN A 26 5.17 8.96 -18.91
N PRO A 27 5.37 7.69 -19.29
CA PRO A 27 4.93 6.57 -18.49
C PRO A 27 5.63 6.56 -17.13
N VAL A 28 4.92 6.08 -16.11
CA VAL A 28 5.48 5.97 -14.76
C VAL A 28 6.50 4.83 -14.71
N ASP A 29 7.56 5.01 -13.93
CA ASP A 29 8.58 4.03 -13.62
C ASP A 29 8.43 3.42 -12.21
N ALA A 30 7.51 3.97 -11.40
CA ALA A 30 7.19 3.46 -10.08
C ALA A 30 5.71 3.65 -9.73
N ILE A 31 5.16 2.72 -8.95
CA ILE A 31 3.80 2.78 -8.40
C ILE A 31 3.86 2.63 -6.89
N PHE A 32 3.15 3.51 -6.18
CA PHE A 32 2.85 3.37 -4.77
C PHE A 32 1.36 3.07 -4.59
N ALA A 33 1.04 1.92 -4.00
CA ALA A 33 -0.33 1.51 -3.69
C ALA A 33 -0.62 1.69 -2.20
N THR A 34 -1.71 2.36 -1.86
CA THR A 34 -2.03 2.81 -0.50
C THR A 34 -2.72 1.77 0.38
N THR A 35 -2.91 0.54 -0.11
CA THR A 35 -3.39 -0.61 0.68
C THR A 35 -2.74 -1.90 0.18
N ASN A 36 -2.70 -2.94 1.02
CA ASN A 36 -2.22 -4.25 0.63
C ASN A 36 -3.07 -4.88 -0.49
N LEU A 37 -4.39 -4.66 -0.47
CA LEU A 37 -5.29 -5.16 -1.52
C LEU A 37 -4.98 -4.55 -2.88
N LEU A 38 -4.86 -3.23 -2.97
CA LEU A 38 -4.49 -2.53 -4.21
C LEU A 38 -3.11 -2.96 -4.70
N THR A 39 -2.17 -3.17 -3.79
CA THR A 39 -0.84 -3.68 -4.13
C THR A 39 -0.91 -5.05 -4.77
N ILE A 40 -1.66 -5.99 -4.18
CA ILE A 40 -1.82 -7.35 -4.71
C ILE A 40 -2.51 -7.35 -6.07
N CYS A 41 -3.61 -6.59 -6.23
CA CYS A 41 -4.30 -6.47 -7.51
C CYS A 41 -3.39 -5.85 -8.58
N GLY A 42 -2.65 -4.81 -8.22
CA GLY A 42 -1.66 -4.19 -9.10
C GLY A 42 -0.56 -5.15 -9.54
N LEU A 43 0.01 -5.91 -8.60
CA LEU A 43 1.04 -6.93 -8.89
C LEU A 43 0.53 -8.02 -9.83
N LYS A 44 -0.71 -8.50 -9.65
CA LYS A 44 -1.33 -9.47 -10.57
C LYS A 44 -1.38 -8.93 -11.99
N TYR A 45 -1.82 -7.68 -12.16
CA TYR A 45 -1.93 -7.06 -13.46
C TYR A 45 -0.56 -6.82 -14.09
N ILE A 46 0.40 -6.23 -13.36
CA ILE A 46 1.78 -5.98 -13.82
C ILE A 46 2.44 -7.30 -14.26
N ASN A 47 2.25 -8.37 -13.48
CA ASN A 47 2.75 -9.69 -13.83
C ASN A 47 2.10 -10.24 -15.11
N SER A 48 0.82 -9.99 -15.34
CA SER A 48 0.11 -10.41 -16.57
C SER A 48 0.63 -9.71 -17.83
N LEU A 49 1.19 -8.50 -17.66
CA LEU A 49 1.86 -7.75 -18.74
C LEU A 49 3.30 -8.24 -19.01
N GLY A 50 3.85 -9.11 -18.17
CA GLY A 50 5.23 -9.57 -18.26
C GLY A 50 6.27 -8.49 -17.91
N LEU A 51 5.86 -7.41 -17.26
CA LEU A 51 6.78 -6.34 -16.83
C LEU A 51 7.66 -6.82 -15.68
N LYS A 52 8.95 -6.48 -15.74
CA LYS A 52 9.91 -6.85 -14.70
C LYS A 52 9.92 -5.83 -13.57
N ILE A 53 9.75 -6.32 -12.36
CA ILE A 53 9.85 -5.55 -11.12
C ILE A 53 11.22 -5.86 -10.49
N PRO A 54 12.04 -4.85 -10.15
CA PRO A 54 11.81 -3.40 -10.26
C PRO A 54 12.28 -2.78 -11.59
N ASP A 55 12.94 -3.52 -12.47
CA ASP A 55 13.75 -3.00 -13.58
C ASP A 55 12.96 -2.12 -14.57
N GLN A 56 11.69 -2.47 -14.81
CA GLN A 56 10.81 -1.72 -15.72
C GLN A 56 9.73 -0.93 -14.97
N LEU A 57 9.36 -1.38 -13.76
CA LEU A 57 8.37 -0.73 -12.94
C LEU A 57 8.62 -1.09 -11.48
N ALA A 58 9.01 -0.11 -10.67
CA ALA A 58 9.14 -0.30 -9.23
C ALA A 58 7.76 -0.30 -8.55
N VAL A 59 7.61 -1.09 -7.47
CA VAL A 59 6.35 -1.16 -6.72
C VAL A 59 6.61 -1.01 -5.23
N VAL A 60 5.84 -0.12 -4.60
CA VAL A 60 5.80 0.06 -3.15
C VAL A 60 4.36 -0.12 -2.67
N GLY A 61 4.17 -0.92 -1.64
CA GLY A 61 2.89 -1.15 -1.01
C GLY A 61 2.70 -0.38 0.29
N PHE A 62 1.52 -0.50 0.87
CA PHE A 62 1.18 -0.02 2.19
C PHE A 62 0.52 -1.15 2.96
N ASP A 63 0.81 -1.23 4.25
CA ASP A 63 0.52 -2.35 5.15
C ASP A 63 1.37 -3.61 4.89
N GLU A 64 1.59 -4.37 5.95
CA GLU A 64 2.31 -5.64 5.93
C GLU A 64 1.36 -6.79 5.58
N THR A 65 1.80 -7.70 4.70
CA THR A 65 1.12 -8.95 4.42
C THR A 65 2.11 -10.02 3.99
N ASP A 66 1.90 -11.26 4.40
CA ASP A 66 2.71 -12.42 4.01
C ASP A 66 2.72 -12.64 2.49
N ALA A 67 1.67 -12.19 1.79
CA ALA A 67 1.59 -12.27 0.33
C ALA A 67 2.75 -11.53 -0.37
N PHE A 68 3.33 -10.52 0.27
CA PHE A 68 4.45 -9.76 -0.30
C PHE A 68 5.75 -10.57 -0.36
N ASP A 69 5.89 -11.59 0.48
CA ASP A 69 7.04 -12.50 0.46
C ASP A 69 6.94 -13.58 -0.62
N LEU A 70 5.72 -13.85 -1.09
CA LEU A 70 5.46 -14.88 -2.11
C LEU A 70 5.75 -14.38 -3.54
N PHE A 71 5.92 -13.07 -3.72
CA PHE A 71 6.22 -12.51 -5.02
C PHE A 71 7.70 -12.67 -5.37
N TYR A 72 8.04 -12.92 -6.65
CA TYR A 72 9.44 -13.16 -7.09
C TYR A 72 10.39 -12.00 -6.76
N ALA A 73 9.88 -10.77 -6.70
CA ALA A 73 10.55 -9.59 -6.14
C ALA A 73 9.83 -9.17 -4.87
N PRO A 74 10.27 -9.61 -3.66
CA PRO A 74 9.61 -9.26 -2.40
C PRO A 74 9.31 -7.77 -2.32
N VAL A 75 8.06 -7.44 -1.92
CA VAL A 75 7.51 -6.10 -2.06
C VAL A 75 8.01 -5.18 -0.95
N THR A 76 8.51 -4.02 -1.31
CA THR A 76 8.76 -2.89 -0.40
C THR A 76 7.43 -2.33 0.07
N TYR A 77 7.30 -2.03 1.36
CA TYR A 77 6.04 -1.50 1.90
C TYR A 77 6.25 -0.57 3.09
N VAL A 78 5.24 0.25 3.35
CA VAL A 78 5.14 1.07 4.56
C VAL A 78 4.42 0.25 5.63
N LYS A 79 5.12 -0.03 6.73
CA LYS A 79 4.62 -0.79 7.89
C LYS A 79 4.00 0.15 8.91
N GLN A 80 2.77 -0.16 9.34
CA GLN A 80 2.10 0.52 10.43
C GLN A 80 2.33 -0.24 11.76
N PRO A 81 2.43 0.45 12.92
CA PRO A 81 2.54 -0.19 14.23
C PRO A 81 1.16 -0.68 14.72
N MET A 82 0.62 -1.73 14.08
CA MET A 82 -0.76 -2.21 14.26
C MET A 82 -1.10 -2.55 15.71
N ALA A 83 -0.16 -3.12 16.47
CA ALA A 83 -0.38 -3.44 17.88
C ALA A 83 -0.58 -2.18 18.73
N GLU A 84 0.23 -1.15 18.53
CA GLU A 84 0.14 0.12 19.25
C GLU A 84 -1.13 0.88 18.86
N LEU A 85 -1.47 0.91 17.55
CA LEU A 85 -2.71 1.48 17.03
C LEU A 85 -3.93 0.82 17.70
N GLY A 86 -3.97 -0.52 17.76
CA GLY A 86 -5.07 -1.25 18.38
C GLY A 86 -5.20 -0.95 19.87
N LEU A 87 -4.10 -1.01 20.62
CA LEU A 87 -4.10 -0.73 22.06
C LEU A 87 -4.54 0.71 22.36
N LYS A 88 -4.03 1.70 21.62
CA LYS A 88 -4.38 3.10 21.84
C LYS A 88 -5.84 3.37 21.48
N SER A 89 -6.34 2.78 20.39
CA SER A 89 -7.73 2.91 19.95
C SER A 89 -8.70 2.40 21.01
N VAL A 90 -8.43 1.22 21.59
CA VAL A 90 -9.23 0.65 22.68
C VAL A 90 -9.21 1.54 23.91
N ARG A 91 -8.05 2.08 24.30
CA ARG A 91 -7.93 3.01 25.44
C ARG A 91 -8.77 4.26 25.24
N ILE A 92 -8.63 4.91 24.08
CA ILE A 92 -9.41 6.12 23.74
C ILE A 92 -10.90 5.82 23.82
N LEU A 93 -11.35 4.67 23.30
CA LEU A 93 -12.74 4.27 23.35
C LEU A 93 -13.25 4.05 24.79
N LEU A 94 -12.51 3.32 25.61
CA LEU A 94 -12.86 3.09 27.01
C LEU A 94 -12.92 4.39 27.82
N ASP A 95 -11.94 5.26 27.66
CA ASP A 95 -11.91 6.58 28.30
C ASP A 95 -13.12 7.43 27.87
N ALA A 96 -13.52 7.38 26.60
CA ALA A 96 -14.69 8.10 26.11
C ALA A 96 -16.01 7.57 26.71
N ILE A 97 -16.11 6.25 26.93
CA ILE A 97 -17.27 5.62 27.55
C ILE A 97 -17.36 6.01 29.03
N GLU A 98 -16.24 5.97 29.76
CA GLU A 98 -16.21 6.23 31.21
C GLU A 98 -16.39 7.71 31.53
N LYS A 99 -15.81 8.61 30.78
CA LYS A 99 -15.74 10.06 31.07
C LYS A 99 -16.85 10.89 30.41
N LYS A 100 -17.93 10.35 29.98
CA LYS A 100 -19.15 11.01 29.43
C LYS A 100 -18.90 12.47 29.00
N GLY A 101 -18.32 12.71 27.84
CA GLY A 101 -18.15 14.05 27.26
C GLY A 101 -16.73 14.63 27.30
N SER A 102 -15.70 13.79 27.46
CA SER A 102 -14.31 14.21 27.25
C SER A 102 -14.03 14.54 25.79
N SER A 103 -13.08 15.46 25.58
CA SER A 103 -12.59 15.83 24.24
C SER A 103 -12.14 14.60 23.45
N ILE A 104 -12.42 14.61 22.16
CA ILE A 104 -11.90 13.58 21.23
C ILE A 104 -10.37 13.64 21.27
N GLU A 105 -9.75 12.57 21.75
CA GLU A 105 -8.30 12.40 21.70
C GLU A 105 -7.91 11.83 20.33
N SER A 106 -6.87 12.41 19.71
CA SER A 106 -6.26 11.86 18.52
C SER A 106 -4.83 11.42 18.82
N ALA A 107 -4.37 10.35 18.17
CA ALA A 107 -3.00 9.88 18.27
C ALA A 107 -2.41 9.68 16.88
N ILE A 108 -1.15 10.08 16.71
CA ILE A 108 -0.38 9.88 15.48
C ILE A 108 0.74 8.91 15.81
N PHE A 109 0.97 7.96 14.90
CA PHE A 109 2.02 6.96 15.05
C PHE A 109 2.97 7.07 13.87
N GLU A 110 4.25 6.84 14.13
CA GLU A 110 5.25 6.76 13.08
C GLU A 110 5.13 5.42 12.34
N THR A 111 5.35 5.45 11.04
CA THR A 111 5.41 4.28 10.17
C THR A 111 6.86 3.97 9.82
N GLU A 112 7.14 2.72 9.41
CA GLU A 112 8.45 2.27 8.98
C GLU A 112 8.42 1.91 7.49
N LEU A 113 9.43 2.35 6.72
CA LEU A 113 9.61 1.89 5.34
C LEU A 113 10.48 0.63 5.34
N VAL A 114 9.87 -0.51 5.01
CA VAL A 114 10.56 -1.80 4.86
C VAL A 114 10.98 -1.96 3.40
N VAL A 115 12.27 -1.66 3.12
CA VAL A 115 12.81 -1.71 1.75
C VAL A 115 13.13 -3.14 1.36
N ARG A 116 12.64 -3.57 0.19
CA ARG A 116 12.84 -4.89 -0.39
C ARG A 116 13.14 -4.81 -1.89
N LYS A 117 13.14 -5.95 -2.60
CA LYS A 117 13.56 -6.02 -4.00
C LYS A 117 12.66 -5.29 -4.99
N SER A 118 11.37 -5.09 -4.69
CA SER A 118 10.44 -4.48 -5.65
C SER A 118 10.67 -3.00 -5.95
N SER A 119 11.55 -2.33 -5.19
CA SER A 119 11.87 -0.91 -5.38
C SER A 119 13.38 -0.63 -5.47
N VAL A 120 14.21 -1.67 -5.43
CA VAL A 120 15.67 -1.52 -5.48
C VAL A 120 16.19 -2.01 -6.84
N VAL A 121 16.53 -1.09 -7.72
CA VAL A 121 17.18 -1.41 -8.99
C VAL A 121 18.66 -1.71 -8.69
N THR A 122 19.13 -2.91 -9.08
CA THR A 122 20.55 -3.24 -9.00
C THR A 122 21.22 -2.68 -10.27
N LEU A 123 22.02 -1.63 -10.08
CA LEU A 123 22.84 -1.04 -11.13
C LEU A 123 23.98 -1.99 -11.54
#